data_58e73d097833248d1cd8d6e8a207b63e
#
_entry.id   58e73d097833248d1cd8d6e8a207b63e
#
_cell.length_a   1.000
_cell.length_b   1.000
_cell.length_c   1.000
_cell.angle_alpha   90.00
_cell.angle_beta   90.00
_cell.angle_gamma   90.00
#
_symmetry.space_group_name_H-M   'P 1'
#
loop_
_entity.id
_entity.type
_entity.pdbx_description
1 polymer ?
#
loop_
_entity_poly.entity_id
_entity_poly.type
_entity_poly.pdbx_seq_one_letter_code
_entity_poly.pdbx_strand_id
1 'polypeptide(L)'
;MRVALACPYAWDAPGGVQTHVRQLAACLRTRGHETLILAPGWTQPSDPSVVIVGRPFRVPFNGSVAPVCPDPRSRSRIRAALKRFEPDVVHAHEPFAPSTGFFATIESAAPVVAVSHTYFERSWLFEAYSRAFARVWKRPAVWVGVSQASASFLRGHVGAGADVRVIPNGVDVEAFRNAKPADLPPGRRMLFVGRLEPRKGLGVAIDAFARLAPRFGDLYFVVAGDGPERAALDRIEGDLRNRVIELGTVPHPDLPRCHAAADVFVSPATGRESFGIVLVEAMAAGLPVVASDIAGYREVVRAGVDGLLVSPGDPEALAQAVATVLSDPAMSRRLGAAARARADAFRWDAVAEQVEAAYRDAIRR
;
A
#
# COMPACT_ATOMS: atom_id res chain seq x y z
N MET A 1 -9.50 17.15 17.27
CA MET A 1 -10.38 17.34 16.10
C MET A 1 -11.22 16.09 15.91
N ARG A 2 -12.37 16.27 15.29
CA ARG A 2 -13.25 15.19 14.84
C ARG A 2 -12.96 14.91 13.35
N VAL A 3 -12.41 13.77 13.03
CA VAL A 3 -11.93 13.42 11.69
C VAL A 3 -12.77 12.28 11.11
N ALA A 4 -13.42 12.52 9.96
CA ALA A 4 -14.11 11.47 9.23
C ALA A 4 -13.22 10.93 8.12
N LEU A 5 -12.90 9.63 8.17
CA LEU A 5 -12.05 8.92 7.21
C LEU A 5 -12.94 8.14 6.24
N ALA A 6 -12.93 8.47 4.97
CA ALA A 6 -13.74 7.79 3.95
C ALA A 6 -12.88 6.77 3.18
N CYS A 7 -13.02 5.49 3.50
CA CYS A 7 -12.34 4.38 2.82
C CYS A 7 -13.14 3.95 1.59
N PRO A 8 -12.54 3.88 0.39
CA PRO A 8 -13.27 3.56 -0.84
C PRO A 8 -13.59 2.07 -1.00
N TYR A 9 -12.82 1.20 -0.33
CA TYR A 9 -12.85 -0.25 -0.50
C TYR A 9 -13.52 -0.96 0.67
N ALA A 10 -14.03 -2.18 0.41
CA ALA A 10 -14.69 -2.99 1.43
C ALA A 10 -13.82 -3.15 2.69
N TRP A 11 -14.41 -2.82 3.84
CA TRP A 11 -13.71 -2.79 5.12
C TRP A 11 -13.26 -4.17 5.61
N ASP A 12 -14.03 -5.19 5.26
CA ASP A 12 -13.81 -6.60 5.57
C ASP A 12 -13.00 -7.36 4.50
N ALA A 13 -12.48 -6.63 3.48
CA ALA A 13 -11.54 -7.18 2.52
C ALA A 13 -10.09 -6.81 2.88
N PRO A 14 -9.11 -7.70 2.63
CA PRO A 14 -7.70 -7.36 2.80
C PRO A 14 -7.26 -6.35 1.72
N GLY A 15 -6.44 -5.36 2.12
CA GLY A 15 -5.89 -4.39 1.18
C GLY A 15 -5.08 -3.29 1.84
N GLY A 16 -4.09 -2.76 1.12
CA GLY A 16 -3.17 -1.74 1.64
C GLY A 16 -3.87 -0.44 2.08
N VAL A 17 -4.90 0.01 1.34
CA VAL A 17 -5.64 1.23 1.67
C VAL A 17 -6.47 1.04 2.95
N GLN A 18 -7.14 -0.10 3.11
CA GLN A 18 -7.89 -0.42 4.32
C GLN A 18 -6.98 -0.48 5.54
N THR A 19 -5.83 -1.14 5.41
CA THR A 19 -4.79 -1.19 6.46
C THR A 19 -4.30 0.20 6.80
N HIS A 20 -4.00 1.02 5.80
CA HIS A 20 -3.58 2.41 5.99
C HIS A 20 -4.65 3.22 6.77
N VAL A 21 -5.92 3.14 6.37
CA VAL A 21 -7.01 3.86 7.05
C VAL A 21 -7.17 3.39 8.50
N ARG A 22 -7.06 2.08 8.76
CA ARG A 22 -7.12 1.53 10.14
C ARG A 22 -5.99 2.07 11.01
N GLN A 23 -4.77 2.02 10.51
CA GLN A 23 -3.58 2.46 11.24
C GLN A 23 -3.57 3.98 11.43
N LEU A 24 -3.95 4.75 10.41
CA LEU A 24 -4.11 6.20 10.54
C LEU A 24 -5.16 6.56 11.59
N ALA A 25 -6.34 5.91 11.57
CA ALA A 25 -7.38 6.14 12.57
C ALA A 25 -6.89 5.82 13.99
N ALA A 26 -6.19 4.71 14.17
CA ALA A 26 -5.60 4.34 15.46
C ALA A 26 -4.58 5.39 15.92
N CYS A 27 -3.67 5.80 15.04
CA CYS A 27 -2.67 6.83 15.35
C CYS A 27 -3.31 8.19 15.69
N LEU A 28 -4.33 8.61 14.94
CA LEU A 28 -5.05 9.85 15.24
C LEU A 28 -5.75 9.80 16.60
N ARG A 29 -6.32 8.66 16.98
CA ARG A 29 -6.94 8.48 18.30
C ARG A 29 -5.92 8.58 19.44
N THR A 30 -4.75 7.98 19.30
CA THR A 30 -3.68 8.09 20.32
C THR A 30 -3.16 9.54 20.45
N ARG A 31 -3.32 10.36 19.40
CA ARG A 31 -2.99 11.80 19.38
C ARG A 31 -4.16 12.70 19.82
N GLY A 32 -5.23 12.12 20.38
CA GLY A 32 -6.36 12.85 20.97
C GLY A 32 -7.43 13.32 19.96
N HIS A 33 -7.50 12.73 18.77
CA HIS A 33 -8.57 12.99 17.81
C HIS A 33 -9.71 11.98 17.96
N GLU A 34 -10.95 12.41 17.72
CA GLU A 34 -12.08 11.52 17.49
C GLU A 34 -12.10 11.11 16.01
N THR A 35 -12.33 9.84 15.73
CA THR A 35 -12.38 9.35 14.34
C THR A 35 -13.66 8.60 14.03
N LEU A 36 -14.23 8.89 12.85
CA LEU A 36 -15.30 8.11 12.22
C LEU A 36 -14.77 7.52 10.92
N ILE A 37 -14.96 6.23 10.71
CA ILE A 37 -14.60 5.57 9.46
C ILE A 37 -15.87 5.27 8.68
N LEU A 38 -15.92 5.72 7.43
CA LEU A 38 -17.00 5.43 6.48
C LEU A 38 -16.42 4.47 5.43
N ALA A 39 -17.00 3.30 5.26
CA ALA A 39 -16.52 2.31 4.30
C ALA A 39 -17.66 1.46 3.74
N PRO A 40 -17.56 0.89 2.53
CA PRO A 40 -18.40 -0.23 2.14
C PRO A 40 -18.00 -1.50 2.90
N GLY A 41 -18.91 -2.48 2.97
CA GLY A 41 -18.62 -3.76 3.61
C GLY A 41 -19.76 -4.75 3.45
N TRP A 42 -19.45 -6.02 3.63
CA TRP A 42 -20.46 -7.08 3.64
C TRP A 42 -21.05 -7.29 5.03
N THR A 43 -20.26 -6.99 6.06
CA THR A 43 -20.61 -7.15 7.48
C THR A 43 -20.38 -5.86 8.24
N GLN A 44 -21.21 -5.58 9.27
CA GLN A 44 -20.98 -4.48 10.21
C GLN A 44 -19.96 -4.92 11.24
N PRO A 45 -18.82 -4.22 11.38
CA PRO A 45 -17.81 -4.54 12.39
C PRO A 45 -18.31 -4.17 13.80
N SER A 46 -17.69 -4.74 14.81
CA SER A 46 -17.96 -4.46 16.23
C SER A 46 -17.47 -3.07 16.69
N ASP A 47 -16.50 -2.47 15.96
CA ASP A 47 -16.01 -1.12 16.24
C ASP A 47 -17.11 -0.08 15.90
N PRO A 48 -17.68 0.63 16.90
CA PRO A 48 -18.76 1.59 16.69
C PRO A 48 -18.32 2.83 15.91
N SER A 49 -17.02 3.06 15.79
CA SER A 49 -16.47 4.16 14.99
C SER A 49 -16.43 3.85 13.49
N VAL A 50 -16.84 2.64 13.08
CA VAL A 50 -16.92 2.23 11.68
C VAL A 50 -18.37 2.13 11.25
N VAL A 51 -18.73 2.88 10.22
CA VAL A 51 -20.07 2.86 9.61
C VAL A 51 -20.00 2.26 8.23
N ILE A 52 -20.68 1.14 8.02
CA ILE A 52 -20.83 0.52 6.71
C ILE A 52 -21.92 1.27 5.93
N VAL A 53 -21.49 1.92 4.83
CA VAL A 53 -22.35 2.79 4.03
C VAL A 53 -23.07 2.07 2.88
N GLY A 54 -22.63 0.87 2.52
CA GLY A 54 -23.27 0.07 1.46
C GLY A 54 -22.54 -1.23 1.19
N ARG A 55 -23.16 -2.12 0.37
CA ARG A 55 -22.55 -3.37 -0.05
C ARG A 55 -21.59 -3.13 -1.21
N PRO A 56 -20.38 -3.69 -1.17
CA PRO A 56 -19.40 -3.53 -2.23
C PRO A 56 -19.69 -4.46 -3.42
N PHE A 57 -19.29 -3.99 -4.59
CA PHE A 57 -19.21 -4.76 -5.84
C PHE A 57 -17.75 -4.92 -6.23
N ARG A 58 -17.37 -6.06 -6.77
CA ARG A 58 -16.02 -6.29 -7.26
C ARG A 58 -15.89 -5.73 -8.68
N VAL A 59 -15.09 -4.70 -8.85
CA VAL A 59 -14.87 -4.02 -10.13
C VAL A 59 -13.41 -4.20 -10.54
N PRO A 60 -13.13 -4.70 -11.76
CA PRO A 60 -11.78 -4.71 -12.30
C PRO A 60 -11.25 -3.28 -12.44
N PHE A 61 -10.08 -3.01 -11.86
CA PHE A 61 -9.53 -1.66 -11.83
C PHE A 61 -8.00 -1.69 -11.73
N ASN A 62 -7.32 -1.06 -12.67
CA ASN A 62 -5.86 -0.90 -12.69
C ASN A 62 -5.07 -2.23 -12.52
N GLY A 63 -5.52 -3.30 -13.20
CA GLY A 63 -4.90 -4.63 -13.13
C GLY A 63 -5.16 -5.39 -11.82
N SER A 64 -6.16 -4.95 -11.06
CA SER A 64 -6.62 -5.54 -9.81
C SER A 64 -8.15 -5.62 -9.77
N VAL A 65 -8.70 -6.27 -8.76
CA VAL A 65 -10.14 -6.27 -8.48
C VAL A 65 -10.40 -5.46 -7.22
N ALA A 66 -11.08 -4.32 -7.38
CA ALA A 66 -11.39 -3.40 -6.30
C ALA A 66 -12.84 -3.62 -5.79
N PRO A 67 -13.04 -3.91 -4.49
CA PRO A 67 -14.38 -4.02 -3.91
C PRO A 67 -14.91 -2.63 -3.52
N VAL A 68 -15.53 -1.92 -4.45
CA VAL A 68 -16.08 -0.55 -4.31
C VAL A 68 -17.61 -0.54 -4.19
N CYS A 69 -18.17 0.55 -3.70
CA CYS A 69 -19.63 0.74 -3.60
C CYS A 69 -20.08 1.95 -4.44
N PRO A 70 -20.41 1.76 -5.74
CA PRO A 70 -20.90 2.83 -6.58
C PRO A 70 -22.38 3.14 -6.39
N ASP A 71 -23.08 2.48 -5.45
CA ASP A 71 -24.52 2.67 -5.20
C ASP A 71 -24.80 4.10 -4.70
N PRO A 72 -25.61 4.89 -5.42
CA PRO A 72 -26.01 6.23 -5.00
C PRO A 72 -26.75 6.29 -3.64
N ARG A 73 -27.36 5.17 -3.22
CA ARG A 73 -28.03 5.08 -1.90
C ARG A 73 -27.03 5.19 -0.75
N SER A 74 -25.76 4.88 -0.97
CA SER A 74 -24.72 5.09 0.03
C SER A 74 -24.52 6.57 0.39
N ARG A 75 -24.83 7.50 -0.54
CA ARG A 75 -24.75 8.95 -0.31
C ARG A 75 -25.60 9.41 0.86
N SER A 76 -26.85 8.93 0.95
CA SER A 76 -27.76 9.31 2.06
C SER A 76 -27.23 8.83 3.41
N ARG A 77 -26.63 7.62 3.45
CA ARG A 77 -26.02 7.08 4.68
C ARG A 77 -24.76 7.85 5.06
N ILE A 78 -23.92 8.20 4.08
CA ILE A 78 -22.71 9.03 4.29
C ILE A 78 -23.12 10.40 4.84
N ARG A 79 -24.09 11.08 4.19
CA ARG A 79 -24.61 12.37 4.64
C ARG A 79 -25.15 12.32 6.07
N ALA A 80 -25.95 11.30 6.39
CA ALA A 80 -26.50 11.12 7.74
C ALA A 80 -25.42 10.88 8.79
N ALA A 81 -24.40 10.06 8.46
CA ALA A 81 -23.28 9.78 9.35
C ALA A 81 -22.42 11.03 9.57
N LEU A 82 -22.10 11.79 8.51
CA LEU A 82 -21.36 13.05 8.61
C LEU A 82 -22.14 14.10 9.41
N LYS A 83 -23.46 14.23 9.18
CA LYS A 83 -24.31 15.16 9.93
C LYS A 83 -24.37 14.83 11.42
N ARG A 84 -24.40 13.53 11.78
CA ARG A 84 -24.40 13.09 13.19
C ARG A 84 -23.05 13.25 13.85
N PHE A 85 -21.98 12.99 13.10
CA PHE A 85 -20.61 13.06 13.63
C PHE A 85 -20.09 14.48 13.66
N GLU A 86 -20.56 15.39 12.83
CA GLU A 86 -20.11 16.80 12.70
C GLU A 86 -18.58 16.92 12.67
N PRO A 87 -17.93 16.36 11.64
CA PRO A 87 -16.47 16.38 11.56
C PRO A 87 -15.91 17.79 11.35
N ASP A 88 -14.75 18.07 11.94
CA ASP A 88 -13.95 19.25 11.62
C ASP A 88 -13.33 19.16 10.22
N VAL A 89 -13.03 17.92 9.78
CA VAL A 89 -12.43 17.62 8.48
C VAL A 89 -12.84 16.24 7.99
N VAL A 90 -13.02 16.10 6.67
CA VAL A 90 -13.21 14.81 6.00
C VAL A 90 -11.94 14.44 5.24
N HIS A 91 -11.38 13.28 5.54
CA HIS A 91 -10.23 12.69 4.85
C HIS A 91 -10.75 11.65 3.85
N ALA A 92 -10.81 12.01 2.58
CA ALA A 92 -11.37 11.18 1.52
C ALA A 92 -10.27 10.42 0.78
N HIS A 93 -10.22 9.09 0.93
CA HIS A 93 -9.28 8.24 0.19
C HIS A 93 -9.86 7.87 -1.18
N GLU A 94 -9.02 7.94 -2.22
CA GLU A 94 -9.35 7.61 -3.62
C GLU A 94 -10.64 8.26 -4.11
N PRO A 95 -10.79 9.58 -4.05
CA PRO A 95 -12.04 10.23 -4.44
C PRO A 95 -12.35 10.10 -5.94
N PHE A 96 -11.38 9.73 -6.77
CA PHE A 96 -11.62 9.42 -8.18
C PHE A 96 -12.33 8.08 -8.41
N ALA A 97 -12.32 7.17 -7.42
CA ALA A 97 -13.13 5.97 -7.50
C ALA A 97 -14.59 6.28 -7.15
N PRO A 98 -15.61 5.85 -7.93
CA PRO A 98 -17.01 6.08 -7.62
C PRO A 98 -17.45 5.23 -6.41
N SER A 99 -17.03 5.63 -5.23
CA SER A 99 -17.25 4.92 -3.97
C SER A 99 -17.29 5.93 -2.81
N THR A 100 -17.06 5.46 -1.59
CA THR A 100 -17.20 6.25 -0.35
C THR A 100 -16.39 7.54 -0.36
N GLY A 101 -15.13 7.52 -0.86
CA GLY A 101 -14.29 8.73 -0.93
C GLY A 101 -14.90 9.81 -1.83
N PHE A 102 -15.40 9.42 -3.01
CA PHE A 102 -16.10 10.31 -3.94
C PHE A 102 -17.36 10.90 -3.31
N PHE A 103 -18.23 10.05 -2.73
CA PHE A 103 -19.47 10.50 -2.15
C PHE A 103 -19.24 11.36 -0.89
N ALA A 104 -18.27 11.01 -0.05
CA ALA A 104 -17.90 11.83 1.10
C ALA A 104 -17.40 13.23 0.68
N THR A 105 -16.65 13.32 -0.41
CA THR A 105 -16.22 14.60 -0.99
C THR A 105 -17.42 15.45 -1.42
N ILE A 106 -18.46 14.86 -1.99
CA ILE A 106 -19.67 15.58 -2.43
C ILE A 106 -20.54 15.99 -1.24
N GLU A 107 -20.74 15.09 -0.27
CA GLU A 107 -21.70 15.24 0.82
C GLU A 107 -21.15 16.03 2.02
N SER A 108 -19.84 16.25 2.10
CA SER A 108 -19.24 16.97 3.22
C SER A 108 -19.59 18.45 3.22
N ALA A 109 -20.03 18.95 4.39
CA ALA A 109 -20.07 20.37 4.71
C ALA A 109 -18.75 20.87 5.31
N ALA A 110 -17.96 19.97 5.92
CA ALA A 110 -16.62 20.26 6.43
C ALA A 110 -15.59 20.29 5.30
N PRO A 111 -14.42 20.95 5.51
CA PRO A 111 -13.29 20.91 4.59
C PRO A 111 -12.87 19.47 4.27
N VAL A 112 -12.42 19.24 3.04
CA VAL A 112 -11.99 17.92 2.56
C VAL A 112 -10.49 17.91 2.30
N VAL A 113 -9.80 16.94 2.86
CA VAL A 113 -8.46 16.52 2.45
C VAL A 113 -8.60 15.23 1.64
N ALA A 114 -8.21 15.27 0.38
CA ALA A 114 -8.39 14.16 -0.55
C ALA A 114 -7.05 13.47 -0.82
N VAL A 115 -7.01 12.13 -0.68
CA VAL A 115 -5.79 11.34 -0.85
C VAL A 115 -5.89 10.37 -2.01
N SER A 116 -4.89 10.37 -2.89
CA SER A 116 -4.72 9.36 -3.93
C SER A 116 -3.58 8.40 -3.58
N HIS A 117 -3.93 7.12 -3.47
CA HIS A 117 -2.99 6.01 -3.31
C HIS A 117 -2.62 5.38 -4.64
N THR A 118 -3.26 5.80 -5.72
CA THR A 118 -3.14 5.19 -7.04
C THR A 118 -2.36 6.11 -7.98
N TYR A 119 -1.59 5.49 -8.84
CA TYR A 119 -1.00 6.09 -10.02
C TYR A 119 -1.67 5.45 -11.24
N PHE A 120 -2.26 6.28 -12.12
CA PHE A 120 -2.90 5.82 -13.35
C PHE A 120 -2.03 6.14 -14.55
N GLU A 121 -1.93 5.19 -15.46
CA GLU A 121 -1.53 5.48 -16.83
C GLU A 121 -2.66 6.25 -17.53
N ARG A 122 -2.30 7.12 -18.48
CA ARG A 122 -3.27 7.93 -19.23
C ARG A 122 -4.33 7.03 -19.87
N SER A 123 -5.60 7.31 -19.56
CA SER A 123 -6.77 6.65 -20.13
C SER A 123 -7.74 7.73 -20.59
N TRP A 124 -8.16 7.69 -21.86
CA TRP A 124 -9.13 8.64 -22.39
C TRP A 124 -10.48 8.60 -21.64
N LEU A 125 -10.87 7.40 -21.19
CA LEU A 125 -12.08 7.23 -20.36
C LEU A 125 -11.94 7.93 -19.02
N PHE A 126 -10.79 7.82 -18.37
CA PHE A 126 -10.52 8.53 -17.13
C PHE A 126 -10.48 10.04 -17.32
N GLU A 127 -9.91 10.53 -18.43
CA GLU A 127 -9.91 11.95 -18.73
C GLU A 127 -11.31 12.50 -18.99
N ALA A 128 -12.16 11.77 -19.71
CA ALA A 128 -13.56 12.14 -19.92
C ALA A 128 -14.32 12.19 -18.59
N TYR A 129 -14.15 11.17 -17.74
CA TYR A 129 -14.69 11.12 -16.39
C TYR A 129 -14.20 12.30 -15.54
N SER A 130 -12.90 12.56 -15.52
CA SER A 130 -12.30 13.65 -14.75
C SER A 130 -12.85 15.02 -15.18
N ARG A 131 -13.03 15.25 -16.48
CA ARG A 131 -13.66 16.48 -16.99
C ARG A 131 -15.13 16.60 -16.58
N ALA A 132 -15.90 15.52 -16.65
CA ALA A 132 -17.31 15.51 -16.24
C ALA A 132 -17.48 15.87 -14.76
N PHE A 133 -16.55 15.48 -13.91
CA PHE A 133 -16.59 15.75 -12.47
C PHE A 133 -15.63 16.87 -12.01
N ALA A 134 -15.16 17.71 -12.92
CA ALA A 134 -14.19 18.79 -12.62
C ALA A 134 -14.62 19.72 -11.48
N ARG A 135 -15.93 19.93 -11.29
CA ARG A 135 -16.46 20.73 -10.17
C ARG A 135 -16.28 20.03 -8.82
N VAL A 136 -16.31 18.69 -8.80
CA VAL A 136 -16.09 17.91 -7.58
C VAL A 136 -14.63 17.97 -7.16
N TRP A 137 -13.69 17.95 -8.15
CA TRP A 137 -12.26 18.03 -7.89
C TRP A 137 -11.78 19.39 -7.37
N LYS A 138 -12.63 20.41 -7.42
CA LYS A 138 -12.38 21.72 -6.80
C LYS A 138 -12.80 21.81 -5.34
N ARG A 139 -13.51 20.79 -4.81
CA ARG A 139 -13.99 20.81 -3.42
C ARG A 139 -12.91 20.53 -2.37
N PRO A 140 -11.96 19.59 -2.57
CA PRO A 140 -10.90 19.39 -1.60
C PRO A 140 -10.05 20.65 -1.41
N ALA A 141 -9.88 21.05 -0.15
CA ALA A 141 -9.03 22.16 0.23
C ALA A 141 -7.55 21.80 0.07
N VAL A 142 -7.20 20.53 0.32
CA VAL A 142 -5.86 19.97 0.16
C VAL A 142 -5.96 18.63 -0.54
N TRP A 143 -5.08 18.41 -1.50
CA TRP A 143 -4.87 17.12 -2.14
C TRP A 143 -3.56 16.50 -1.68
N VAL A 144 -3.56 15.19 -1.49
CA VAL A 144 -2.38 14.43 -1.07
C VAL A 144 -2.12 13.29 -2.04
N GLY A 145 -0.92 13.24 -2.60
CA GLY A 145 -0.39 12.06 -3.27
C GLY A 145 0.51 11.30 -2.30
N VAL A 146 0.40 9.97 -2.25
CA VAL A 146 1.27 9.15 -1.39
C VAL A 146 2.71 9.05 -1.91
N SER A 147 2.97 9.62 -3.07
CA SER A 147 4.28 9.69 -3.75
C SER A 147 4.30 10.87 -4.72
N GLN A 148 5.47 11.23 -5.23
CA GLN A 148 5.59 12.23 -6.30
C GLN A 148 4.87 11.78 -7.58
N ALA A 149 4.92 10.46 -7.88
CA ALA A 149 4.20 9.89 -9.01
C ALA A 149 2.68 10.14 -8.88
N SER A 150 2.09 9.84 -7.69
CA SER A 150 0.68 10.10 -7.40
C SER A 150 0.38 11.61 -7.38
N ALA A 151 1.24 12.43 -6.78
CA ALA A 151 1.06 13.89 -6.75
C ALA A 151 1.14 14.52 -8.16
N SER A 152 2.02 14.03 -9.02
CA SER A 152 2.11 14.49 -10.42
C SER A 152 0.85 14.14 -11.22
N PHE A 153 0.30 12.94 -10.99
CA PHE A 153 -0.99 12.55 -11.53
C PHE A 153 -2.09 13.52 -11.07
N LEU A 154 -2.17 13.81 -9.76
CA LEU A 154 -3.15 14.75 -9.21
C LEU A 154 -3.03 16.13 -9.87
N ARG A 155 -1.84 16.72 -9.95
CA ARG A 155 -1.63 18.04 -10.56
C ARG A 155 -2.15 18.14 -11.99
N GLY A 156 -2.13 17.03 -12.73
CA GLY A 156 -2.69 16.96 -14.07
C GLY A 156 -4.22 16.97 -14.16
N HIS A 157 -4.93 16.70 -13.05
CA HIS A 157 -6.38 16.43 -13.06
C HIS A 157 -7.22 17.31 -12.15
N VAL A 158 -6.64 17.87 -11.07
CA VAL A 158 -7.41 18.63 -10.05
C VAL A 158 -7.49 20.13 -10.33
N GLY A 159 -6.80 20.60 -11.34
CA GLY A 159 -6.80 22.00 -11.79
C GLY A 159 -5.61 22.82 -11.30
N ALA A 160 -5.27 23.86 -12.08
CA ALA A 160 -4.22 24.78 -11.71
C ALA A 160 -4.55 25.54 -10.41
N GLY A 161 -3.59 25.60 -9.49
CA GLY A 161 -3.76 26.28 -8.20
C GLY A 161 -4.26 25.39 -7.06
N ALA A 162 -4.56 24.10 -7.30
CA ALA A 162 -4.85 23.17 -6.23
C ALA A 162 -3.61 22.95 -5.33
N ASP A 163 -3.81 22.91 -4.01
CA ASP A 163 -2.76 22.55 -3.05
C ASP A 163 -2.54 21.04 -3.10
N VAL A 164 -1.48 20.61 -3.77
CA VAL A 164 -1.13 19.19 -3.93
C VAL A 164 0.16 18.91 -3.18
N ARG A 165 0.06 18.12 -2.13
CA ARG A 165 1.16 17.73 -1.24
C ARG A 165 1.57 16.28 -1.47
N VAL A 166 2.79 15.93 -1.06
CA VAL A 166 3.24 14.54 -0.96
C VAL A 166 3.33 14.17 0.50
N ILE A 167 2.51 13.20 0.93
CA ILE A 167 2.55 12.63 2.27
C ILE A 167 2.56 11.10 2.10
N PRO A 168 3.66 10.43 2.47
CA PRO A 168 3.81 9.00 2.25
C PRO A 168 2.84 8.17 3.09
N ASN A 169 2.70 6.89 2.75
CA ASN A 169 1.99 5.96 3.62
C ASN A 169 2.81 5.70 4.90
N GLY A 170 2.10 5.64 6.03
CA GLY A 170 2.69 5.24 7.31
C GLY A 170 2.78 3.72 7.45
N VAL A 171 3.77 3.28 8.22
CA VAL A 171 3.97 1.87 8.60
C VAL A 171 4.22 1.79 10.10
N ASP A 172 3.76 0.72 10.74
CA ASP A 172 4.12 0.38 12.13
C ASP A 172 5.53 -0.21 12.16
N VAL A 173 6.52 0.68 12.10
CA VAL A 173 7.94 0.32 12.04
C VAL A 173 8.36 -0.52 13.24
N GLU A 174 7.81 -0.26 14.42
CA GLU A 174 8.18 -1.01 15.63
C GLU A 174 7.68 -2.46 15.60
N ALA A 175 6.50 -2.69 15.05
CA ALA A 175 5.98 -4.05 14.89
C ALA A 175 6.91 -4.91 14.01
N PHE A 176 7.43 -4.34 12.92
CA PHE A 176 8.37 -5.05 12.02
C PHE A 176 9.78 -5.15 12.62
N ARG A 177 10.24 -4.11 13.30
CA ARG A 177 11.59 -4.05 13.91
C ARG A 177 11.82 -5.06 15.02
N ASN A 178 10.78 -5.32 15.81
CA ASN A 178 10.85 -6.11 17.04
C ASN A 178 10.18 -7.48 16.91
N ALA A 179 9.79 -7.89 15.70
CA ALA A 179 9.11 -9.15 15.48
C ALA A 179 10.03 -10.35 15.72
N LYS A 180 9.48 -11.38 16.35
CA LYS A 180 10.14 -12.68 16.40
C LYS A 180 9.94 -13.41 15.07
N PRO A 181 10.96 -14.09 14.55
CA PRO A 181 10.85 -14.85 13.31
C PRO A 181 9.69 -15.85 13.31
N ALA A 182 9.07 -16.06 12.17
CA ALA A 182 8.18 -17.19 11.95
C ALA A 182 8.99 -18.50 11.96
N ASP A 183 8.35 -19.57 12.37
CA ASP A 183 8.95 -20.91 12.33
C ASP A 183 8.93 -21.43 10.90
N LEU A 184 10.09 -21.38 10.24
CA LEU A 184 10.31 -21.80 8.87
C LEU A 184 11.50 -22.75 8.81
N PRO A 185 11.61 -23.63 7.80
CA PRO A 185 12.75 -24.52 7.63
C PRO A 185 14.10 -23.80 7.69
N PRO A 186 15.16 -24.43 8.24
CA PRO A 186 16.49 -23.84 8.28
C PRO A 186 17.06 -23.65 6.87
N GLY A 187 17.70 -22.51 6.64
CA GLY A 187 18.29 -22.14 5.33
C GLY A 187 18.07 -20.67 5.03
N ARG A 188 18.54 -20.23 3.85
CA ARG A 188 18.32 -18.88 3.34
C ARG A 188 16.89 -18.72 2.81
N ARG A 189 16.31 -17.54 2.96
CA ARG A 189 14.90 -17.29 2.58
C ARG A 189 14.77 -16.01 1.77
N MET A 190 14.32 -16.16 0.52
CA MET A 190 13.88 -15.06 -0.33
C MET A 190 12.38 -14.87 -0.15
N LEU A 191 11.97 -13.73 0.41
CA LEU A 191 10.58 -13.43 0.75
C LEU A 191 9.92 -12.54 -0.32
N PHE A 192 8.74 -12.95 -0.75
CA PHE A 192 7.80 -12.16 -1.55
C PHE A 192 6.50 -11.95 -0.75
N VAL A 193 6.03 -10.72 -0.63
CA VAL A 193 4.76 -10.39 0.06
C VAL A 193 3.87 -9.56 -0.85
N GLY A 194 2.62 -9.98 -1.01
CA GLY A 194 1.63 -9.19 -1.73
C GLY A 194 0.54 -10.02 -2.37
N ARG A 195 -0.47 -9.34 -2.92
CA ARG A 195 -1.50 -10.02 -3.72
C ARG A 195 -0.84 -10.61 -4.97
N LEU A 196 -1.15 -11.87 -5.26
CA LEU A 196 -0.59 -12.57 -6.42
C LEU A 196 -1.32 -12.13 -7.70
N GLU A 197 -1.04 -10.90 -8.13
CA GLU A 197 -1.57 -10.24 -9.33
C GLU A 197 -0.45 -10.06 -10.37
N PRO A 198 -0.75 -10.05 -11.69
CA PRO A 198 0.26 -9.96 -12.75
C PRO A 198 1.25 -8.80 -12.55
N ARG A 199 0.74 -7.62 -12.14
CA ARG A 199 1.57 -6.43 -11.91
C ARG A 199 2.58 -6.56 -10.77
N LYS A 200 2.41 -7.52 -9.86
CA LYS A 200 3.32 -7.75 -8.72
C LYS A 200 4.55 -8.56 -9.08
N GLY A 201 4.55 -9.20 -10.26
CA GLY A 201 5.71 -9.85 -10.83
C GLY A 201 6.08 -11.18 -10.17
N LEU A 202 5.08 -11.94 -9.67
CA LEU A 202 5.34 -13.28 -9.10
C LEU A 202 6.12 -14.17 -10.07
N GLY A 203 5.76 -14.16 -11.37
CA GLY A 203 6.46 -14.92 -12.39
C GLY A 203 7.95 -14.55 -12.50
N VAL A 204 8.27 -13.26 -12.39
CA VAL A 204 9.66 -12.79 -12.39
C VAL A 204 10.43 -13.30 -11.15
N ALA A 205 9.77 -13.32 -9.98
CA ALA A 205 10.38 -13.89 -8.76
C ALA A 205 10.59 -15.40 -8.87
N ILE A 206 9.65 -16.14 -9.45
CA ILE A 206 9.77 -17.59 -9.72
C ILE A 206 10.98 -17.87 -10.62
N ASP A 207 11.07 -17.17 -11.74
CA ASP A 207 12.14 -17.37 -12.71
C ASP A 207 13.51 -16.96 -12.13
N ALA A 208 13.57 -15.93 -11.27
CA ALA A 208 14.78 -15.58 -10.54
C ALA A 208 15.16 -16.65 -9.50
N PHE A 209 14.20 -17.17 -8.74
CA PHE A 209 14.42 -18.25 -7.78
C PHE A 209 14.98 -19.50 -8.47
N ALA A 210 14.42 -19.90 -9.61
CA ALA A 210 14.90 -21.03 -10.39
C ALA A 210 16.36 -20.89 -10.84
N ARG A 211 16.81 -19.65 -11.14
CA ARG A 211 18.22 -19.35 -11.48
C ARG A 211 19.15 -19.36 -10.26
N LEU A 212 18.64 -18.98 -9.09
CA LEU A 212 19.41 -18.93 -7.84
C LEU A 212 19.59 -20.29 -7.20
N ALA A 213 18.58 -21.15 -7.29
CA ALA A 213 18.51 -22.41 -6.58
C ALA A 213 19.67 -23.39 -6.83
N PRO A 214 20.28 -23.49 -8.05
CA PRO A 214 21.49 -24.30 -8.28
C PRO A 214 22.72 -23.77 -7.53
N ARG A 215 22.80 -22.45 -7.35
CA ARG A 215 23.95 -21.81 -6.66
C ARG A 215 23.79 -21.83 -5.13
N PHE A 216 22.55 -21.77 -4.64
CA PHE A 216 22.22 -21.74 -3.22
C PHE A 216 21.31 -22.92 -2.88
N GLY A 217 21.92 -24.08 -2.55
CA GLY A 217 21.19 -25.33 -2.29
C GLY A 217 20.25 -25.27 -1.10
N ASP A 218 20.47 -24.34 -0.17
CA ASP A 218 19.68 -24.08 1.03
C ASP A 218 18.70 -22.90 0.89
N LEU A 219 18.50 -22.37 -0.34
CA LEU A 219 17.60 -21.25 -0.57
C LEU A 219 16.14 -21.72 -0.68
N TYR A 220 15.29 -21.14 0.13
CA TYR A 220 13.82 -21.25 0.08
C TYR A 220 13.20 -20.01 -0.53
N PHE A 221 12.16 -20.18 -1.33
CA PHE A 221 11.29 -19.12 -1.81
C PHE A 221 10.01 -19.07 -0.96
N VAL A 222 9.87 -18.03 -0.14
CA VAL A 222 8.73 -17.83 0.76
C VAL A 222 7.76 -16.84 0.12
N VAL A 223 6.52 -17.27 -0.09
CA VAL A 223 5.46 -16.47 -0.73
C VAL A 223 4.33 -16.25 0.26
N ALA A 224 4.15 -14.99 0.69
CA ALA A 224 3.06 -14.57 1.57
C ALA A 224 2.05 -13.74 0.76
N GLY A 225 0.93 -14.37 0.42
CA GLY A 225 -0.13 -13.77 -0.37
C GLY A 225 -0.96 -14.79 -1.11
N ASP A 226 -2.04 -14.29 -1.70
CA ASP A 226 -2.94 -15.08 -2.56
C ASP A 226 -3.43 -14.21 -3.72
N GLY A 227 -3.94 -14.84 -4.76
CA GLY A 227 -4.46 -14.16 -5.94
C GLY A 227 -4.47 -15.01 -7.20
N PRO A 228 -4.91 -14.43 -8.34
CA PRO A 228 -5.06 -15.15 -9.59
C PRO A 228 -3.76 -15.77 -10.14
N GLU A 229 -2.59 -15.18 -9.79
CA GLU A 229 -1.28 -15.69 -10.24
C GLU A 229 -0.74 -16.84 -9.37
N ARG A 230 -1.48 -17.30 -8.34
CA ARG A 230 -1.01 -18.40 -7.47
C ARG A 230 -0.63 -19.65 -8.26
N ALA A 231 -1.41 -19.99 -9.29
CA ALA A 231 -1.13 -21.13 -10.15
C ALA A 231 0.23 -21.05 -10.88
N ALA A 232 0.86 -19.86 -10.95
CA ALA A 232 2.21 -19.73 -11.51
C ALA A 232 3.27 -20.47 -10.67
N LEU A 233 3.03 -20.68 -9.37
CA LEU A 233 3.93 -21.45 -8.50
C LEU A 233 3.97 -22.95 -8.88
N ASP A 234 2.93 -23.46 -9.52
CA ASP A 234 2.86 -24.85 -9.96
C ASP A 234 3.80 -25.14 -11.15
N ARG A 235 4.38 -24.09 -11.77
CA ARG A 235 5.44 -24.23 -12.79
C ARG A 235 6.79 -24.65 -12.21
N ILE A 236 6.94 -24.55 -10.90
CA ILE A 236 8.16 -25.00 -10.21
C ILE A 236 7.97 -26.49 -9.92
N GLU A 237 8.81 -27.31 -10.55
CA GLU A 237 8.74 -28.77 -10.50
C GLU A 237 9.95 -29.37 -9.78
N GLY A 238 9.85 -30.70 -9.51
CA GLY A 238 10.93 -31.50 -8.93
C GLY A 238 11.39 -31.00 -7.54
N ASP A 239 12.66 -31.12 -7.26
CA ASP A 239 13.26 -30.75 -5.96
C ASP A 239 13.11 -29.26 -5.63
N LEU A 240 12.98 -28.41 -6.63
CA LEU A 240 12.78 -26.97 -6.42
C LEU A 240 11.40 -26.69 -5.77
N ARG A 241 10.39 -27.48 -6.08
CA ARG A 241 9.05 -27.34 -5.49
C ARG A 241 9.07 -27.52 -3.97
N ASN A 242 9.92 -28.40 -3.45
CA ASN A 242 10.07 -28.65 -2.02
C ASN A 242 10.70 -27.45 -1.28
N ARG A 243 11.31 -26.50 -2.03
CA ARG A 243 11.90 -25.27 -1.49
C ARG A 243 11.02 -24.04 -1.66
N VAL A 244 9.77 -24.22 -2.08
CA VAL A 244 8.76 -23.15 -2.13
C VAL A 244 7.84 -23.28 -0.92
N ILE A 245 7.76 -22.22 -0.12
CA ILE A 245 6.91 -22.15 1.07
C ILE A 245 5.77 -21.16 0.77
N GLU A 246 4.57 -21.69 0.56
CA GLU A 246 3.37 -20.90 0.34
C GLU A 246 2.67 -20.66 1.68
N LEU A 247 2.65 -19.41 2.14
CA LEU A 247 1.97 -19.03 3.38
C LEU A 247 0.49 -18.65 3.16
N GLY A 248 0.08 -18.52 1.88
CA GLY A 248 -1.26 -18.03 1.57
C GLY A 248 -1.49 -16.60 2.06
N THR A 249 -2.74 -16.25 2.32
CA THR A 249 -3.09 -14.93 2.88
C THR A 249 -2.67 -14.85 4.34
N VAL A 250 -1.64 -14.08 4.63
CA VAL A 250 -1.15 -13.82 5.99
C VAL A 250 -1.85 -12.58 6.56
N PRO A 251 -2.47 -12.66 7.74
CA PRO A 251 -3.02 -11.49 8.42
C PRO A 251 -1.94 -10.43 8.67
N HIS A 252 -2.30 -9.15 8.50
CA HIS A 252 -1.32 -8.06 8.63
C HIS A 252 -0.53 -8.06 9.97
N PRO A 253 -1.12 -8.38 11.13
CA PRO A 253 -0.37 -8.48 12.39
C PRO A 253 0.70 -9.60 12.43
N ASP A 254 0.59 -10.61 11.55
CA ASP A 254 1.52 -11.73 11.46
C ASP A 254 2.63 -11.52 10.42
N LEU A 255 2.45 -10.57 9.49
CA LEU A 255 3.46 -10.25 8.47
C LEU A 255 4.84 -9.89 9.04
N PRO A 256 4.95 -9.15 10.16
CA PRO A 256 6.24 -8.85 10.77
C PRO A 256 7.09 -10.10 11.05
N ARG A 257 6.46 -11.21 11.45
CA ARG A 257 7.14 -12.48 11.71
C ARG A 257 7.71 -13.12 10.44
N CYS A 258 6.99 -12.99 9.33
CA CYS A 258 7.46 -13.47 8.01
C CYS A 258 8.70 -12.69 7.55
N HIS A 259 8.68 -11.36 7.72
CA HIS A 259 9.83 -10.51 7.40
C HIS A 259 11.02 -10.81 8.31
N ALA A 260 10.81 -10.96 9.61
CA ALA A 260 11.87 -11.30 10.55
C ALA A 260 12.53 -12.67 10.29
N ALA A 261 11.83 -13.58 9.60
CA ALA A 261 12.35 -14.89 9.24
C ALA A 261 13.11 -14.90 7.90
N ALA A 262 13.14 -13.82 7.14
CA ALA A 262 13.72 -13.77 5.80
C ALA A 262 15.16 -13.21 5.80
N ASP A 263 15.93 -13.51 4.74
CA ASP A 263 17.27 -13.01 4.52
C ASP A 263 17.34 -11.93 3.44
N VAL A 264 16.40 -11.96 2.50
CA VAL A 264 16.24 -10.94 1.45
C VAL A 264 14.76 -10.79 1.09
N PHE A 265 14.32 -9.56 0.89
CA PHE A 265 12.99 -9.25 0.41
C PHE A 265 13.01 -8.90 -1.08
N VAL A 266 12.08 -9.46 -1.85
CA VAL A 266 11.96 -9.17 -3.30
C VAL A 266 10.60 -8.60 -3.64
N SER A 267 10.59 -7.55 -4.46
CA SER A 267 9.37 -6.94 -4.99
C SER A 267 9.55 -6.58 -6.47
N PRO A 268 9.46 -7.58 -7.37
CA PRO A 268 9.72 -7.41 -8.80
C PRO A 268 8.48 -6.93 -9.58
N ALA A 269 7.76 -5.94 -9.05
CA ALA A 269 6.59 -5.39 -9.71
C ALA A 269 6.91 -4.90 -11.12
N THR A 270 6.01 -5.17 -12.07
CA THR A 270 6.20 -4.81 -13.48
C THR A 270 5.74 -3.38 -13.80
N GLY A 271 5.12 -2.68 -12.83
CA GLY A 271 4.63 -1.31 -12.95
C GLY A 271 3.37 -1.06 -12.11
N ARG A 272 2.78 0.13 -12.26
CA ARG A 272 1.51 0.54 -11.63
C ARG A 272 1.50 0.51 -10.11
N GLU A 273 2.69 0.59 -9.49
CA GLU A 273 2.83 0.78 -8.05
C GLU A 273 3.11 2.26 -7.75
N SER A 274 2.30 2.81 -6.86
CA SER A 274 2.41 4.23 -6.49
C SER A 274 3.39 4.49 -5.36
N PHE A 275 3.62 3.49 -4.47
CA PHE A 275 4.48 3.66 -3.31
C PHE A 275 5.21 2.37 -2.91
N GLY A 276 4.48 1.29 -2.65
CA GLY A 276 5.07 0.02 -2.20
C GLY A 276 5.23 -0.07 -0.67
N ILE A 277 4.12 -0.09 0.05
CA ILE A 277 4.11 -0.25 1.54
C ILE A 277 4.96 -1.45 1.97
N VAL A 278 4.88 -2.57 1.25
CA VAL A 278 5.64 -3.79 1.55
C VAL A 278 7.16 -3.60 1.53
N LEU A 279 7.67 -2.62 0.77
CA LEU A 279 9.10 -2.26 0.81
C LEU A 279 9.45 -1.63 2.15
N VAL A 280 8.62 -0.70 2.64
CA VAL A 280 8.84 -0.05 3.94
C VAL A 280 8.74 -1.07 5.08
N GLU A 281 7.81 -2.02 4.99
CA GLU A 281 7.67 -3.13 5.94
C GLU A 281 8.95 -3.97 6.00
N ALA A 282 9.49 -4.36 4.83
CA ALA A 282 10.76 -5.09 4.74
C ALA A 282 11.94 -4.26 5.27
N MET A 283 12.01 -2.98 4.92
CA MET A 283 13.03 -2.06 5.40
C MET A 283 12.97 -1.90 6.92
N ALA A 284 11.78 -1.79 7.50
CA ALA A 284 11.58 -1.70 8.95
C ALA A 284 12.08 -2.96 9.67
N ALA A 285 11.88 -4.15 9.08
CA ALA A 285 12.44 -5.40 9.58
C ALA A 285 13.97 -5.46 9.46
N GLY A 286 14.59 -4.54 8.71
CA GLY A 286 16.04 -4.52 8.44
C GLY A 286 16.48 -5.50 7.37
N LEU A 287 15.56 -5.92 6.50
CA LEU A 287 15.89 -6.77 5.37
C LEU A 287 16.56 -5.97 4.25
N PRO A 288 17.57 -6.53 3.60
CA PRO A 288 17.98 -6.07 2.28
C PRO A 288 16.81 -6.20 1.30
N VAL A 289 16.50 -5.12 0.60
CA VAL A 289 15.42 -5.06 -0.37
C VAL A 289 15.98 -5.11 -1.78
N VAL A 290 15.46 -6.00 -2.63
CA VAL A 290 15.71 -6.00 -4.08
C VAL A 290 14.36 -5.79 -4.77
N ALA A 291 14.19 -4.67 -5.47
CA ALA A 291 12.93 -4.27 -6.06
C ALA A 291 13.08 -3.78 -7.50
N SER A 292 11.98 -3.72 -8.24
CA SER A 292 11.98 -3.15 -9.58
C SER A 292 12.23 -1.65 -9.57
N ASP A 293 12.98 -1.16 -10.55
CA ASP A 293 13.28 0.25 -10.75
C ASP A 293 12.11 0.99 -11.41
N ILE A 294 11.04 1.17 -10.66
CA ILE A 294 9.81 1.88 -11.05
C ILE A 294 9.59 3.14 -10.22
N ALA A 295 8.84 4.11 -10.77
CA ALA A 295 8.71 5.44 -10.18
C ALA A 295 8.30 5.44 -8.70
N GLY A 296 7.27 4.64 -8.32
CA GLY A 296 6.82 4.57 -6.94
C GLY A 296 7.84 3.96 -5.97
N TYR A 297 8.68 3.02 -6.46
CA TYR A 297 9.67 2.35 -5.61
C TYR A 297 10.94 3.18 -5.39
N ARG A 298 11.34 4.00 -6.39
CA ARG A 298 12.46 4.96 -6.27
C ARG A 298 12.28 5.98 -5.15
N GLU A 299 11.08 6.24 -4.73
CA GLU A 299 10.79 7.17 -3.64
C GLU A 299 11.00 6.52 -2.26
N VAL A 300 10.84 5.23 -2.19
CA VAL A 300 11.02 4.44 -0.97
C VAL A 300 12.46 3.97 -0.85
N VAL A 301 12.99 3.33 -1.91
CA VAL A 301 14.32 2.69 -1.95
C VAL A 301 15.31 3.57 -2.70
N ARG A 302 16.42 3.91 -2.05
CA ARG A 302 17.57 4.58 -2.67
C ARG A 302 18.57 3.53 -3.16
N ALA A 303 18.67 3.39 -4.48
CA ALA A 303 19.48 2.35 -5.13
C ALA A 303 20.93 2.33 -4.61
N GLY A 304 21.41 1.16 -4.20
CA GLY A 304 22.77 0.93 -3.66
C GLY A 304 23.01 1.44 -2.24
N VAL A 305 22.06 2.18 -1.64
CA VAL A 305 22.16 2.73 -0.30
C VAL A 305 21.38 1.89 0.70
N ASP A 306 20.05 1.79 0.54
CA ASP A 306 19.13 1.07 1.44
C ASP A 306 18.36 -0.06 0.73
N GLY A 307 18.74 -0.39 -0.51
CA GLY A 307 18.25 -1.50 -1.29
C GLY A 307 18.85 -1.51 -2.68
N LEU A 308 18.51 -2.51 -3.47
CA LEU A 308 18.89 -2.62 -4.88
C LEU A 308 17.66 -2.47 -5.76
N LEU A 309 17.81 -1.70 -6.85
CA LEU A 309 16.78 -1.56 -7.87
C LEU A 309 17.25 -2.22 -9.16
N VAL A 310 16.37 -3.02 -9.78
CA VAL A 310 16.63 -3.78 -11.00
C VAL A 310 15.60 -3.48 -12.07
N SER A 311 15.92 -3.71 -13.33
CA SER A 311 14.99 -3.51 -14.46
C SER A 311 13.68 -4.27 -14.24
N PRO A 312 12.51 -3.65 -14.41
CA PRO A 312 11.23 -4.33 -14.28
C PRO A 312 11.08 -5.47 -15.30
N GLY A 313 10.55 -6.61 -14.87
CA GLY A 313 10.33 -7.76 -15.74
C GLY A 313 11.59 -8.55 -16.10
N ASP A 314 12.73 -8.25 -15.49
CA ASP A 314 14.02 -8.93 -15.74
C ASP A 314 14.36 -9.90 -14.59
N PRO A 315 14.10 -11.21 -14.76
CA PRO A 315 14.39 -12.21 -13.74
C PRO A 315 15.91 -12.46 -13.58
N GLU A 316 16.73 -12.23 -14.61
CA GLU A 316 18.17 -12.38 -14.54
C GLU A 316 18.78 -11.29 -13.67
N ALA A 317 18.43 -10.02 -13.90
CA ALA A 317 18.86 -8.90 -13.08
C ALA A 317 18.42 -9.06 -11.61
N LEU A 318 17.19 -9.55 -11.38
CA LEU A 318 16.69 -9.86 -10.04
C LEU A 318 17.55 -10.95 -9.38
N ALA A 319 17.80 -12.05 -10.07
CA ALA A 319 18.61 -13.15 -9.56
C ALA A 319 20.04 -12.69 -9.23
N GLN A 320 20.68 -11.91 -10.10
CA GLN A 320 22.03 -11.40 -9.86
C GLN A 320 22.09 -10.48 -8.63
N ALA A 321 21.11 -9.58 -8.47
CA ALA A 321 21.03 -8.69 -7.31
C ALA A 321 20.81 -9.47 -6.00
N VAL A 322 19.90 -10.46 -6.00
CA VAL A 322 19.69 -11.35 -4.85
C VAL A 322 20.94 -12.17 -4.55
N ALA A 323 21.58 -12.74 -5.57
CA ALA A 323 22.84 -13.50 -5.41
C ALA A 323 23.94 -12.65 -4.77
N THR A 324 24.05 -11.38 -5.17
CA THR A 324 25.04 -10.44 -4.59
C THR A 324 24.77 -10.24 -3.09
N VAL A 325 23.51 -9.98 -2.72
CA VAL A 325 23.11 -9.82 -1.31
C VAL A 325 23.39 -11.08 -0.49
N LEU A 326 23.02 -12.26 -1.01
CA LEU A 326 23.17 -13.53 -0.29
C LEU A 326 24.62 -14.01 -0.20
N SER A 327 25.50 -13.58 -1.12
CA SER A 327 26.92 -13.95 -1.14
C SER A 327 27.83 -13.01 -0.35
N ASP A 328 27.37 -11.79 -0.03
CA ASP A 328 28.13 -10.78 0.71
C ASP A 328 27.41 -10.37 2.02
N PRO A 329 27.72 -11.04 3.14
CA PRO A 329 27.12 -10.70 4.44
C PRO A 329 27.40 -9.27 4.92
N ALA A 330 28.51 -8.65 4.50
CA ALA A 330 28.84 -7.28 4.86
C ALA A 330 27.91 -6.31 4.12
N MET A 331 27.71 -6.50 2.84
CA MET A 331 26.76 -5.75 2.03
C MET A 331 25.33 -5.94 2.52
N SER A 332 24.91 -7.19 2.80
CA SER A 332 23.58 -7.50 3.35
C SER A 332 23.30 -6.72 4.62
N ARG A 333 24.22 -6.77 5.60
CA ARG A 333 24.09 -6.01 6.85
C ARG A 333 24.06 -4.50 6.62
N ARG A 334 24.91 -3.97 5.74
CA ARG A 334 24.95 -2.53 5.42
C ARG A 334 23.63 -2.06 4.81
N LEU A 335 23.11 -2.78 3.82
CA LEU A 335 21.81 -2.45 3.19
C LEU A 335 20.68 -2.55 4.19
N GLY A 336 20.62 -3.62 4.98
CA GLY A 336 19.57 -3.81 6.00
C GLY A 336 19.60 -2.74 7.08
N ALA A 337 20.77 -2.32 7.56
CA ALA A 337 20.91 -1.24 8.54
C ALA A 337 20.44 0.10 7.96
N ALA A 338 20.85 0.41 6.71
CA ALA A 338 20.43 1.63 6.03
C ALA A 338 18.92 1.62 5.74
N ALA A 339 18.35 0.47 5.34
CA ALA A 339 16.93 0.26 5.15
C ALA A 339 16.14 0.53 6.44
N ARG A 340 16.59 -0.04 7.56
CA ARG A 340 15.97 0.17 8.88
C ARG A 340 15.97 1.65 9.30
N ALA A 341 17.07 2.37 9.09
CA ALA A 341 17.15 3.79 9.35
C ALA A 341 16.23 4.60 8.42
N ARG A 342 16.13 4.23 7.15
CA ARG A 342 15.24 4.89 6.17
C ARG A 342 13.77 4.72 6.54
N ALA A 343 13.38 3.55 7.07
CA ALA A 343 12.00 3.24 7.46
C ALA A 343 11.46 4.20 8.51
N ASP A 344 12.31 4.82 9.34
CA ASP A 344 11.88 5.80 10.35
C ASP A 344 11.17 7.02 9.76
N ALA A 345 11.48 7.39 8.51
CA ALA A 345 10.78 8.47 7.80
C ALA A 345 9.31 8.15 7.49
N PHE A 346 8.93 6.88 7.57
CA PHE A 346 7.59 6.38 7.29
C PHE A 346 6.84 5.92 8.55
N ARG A 347 7.35 6.23 9.73
CA ARG A 347 6.65 5.96 11.01
C ARG A 347 5.34 6.73 11.05
N TRP A 348 4.34 6.11 11.66
CA TRP A 348 3.03 6.73 11.79
C TRP A 348 3.07 8.10 12.48
N ASP A 349 3.94 8.29 13.47
CA ASP A 349 4.07 9.59 14.15
C ASP A 349 4.48 10.70 13.17
N ALA A 350 5.50 10.45 12.34
CA ALA A 350 5.99 11.40 11.34
C ALA A 350 4.99 11.66 10.21
N VAL A 351 4.26 10.61 9.79
CA VAL A 351 3.23 10.74 8.75
C VAL A 351 1.99 11.44 9.30
N ALA A 352 1.51 11.08 10.50
CA ALA A 352 0.35 11.71 11.12
C ALA A 352 0.56 13.21 11.37
N GLU A 353 1.76 13.64 11.73
CA GLU A 353 2.08 15.06 11.88
C GLU A 353 1.88 15.85 10.57
N GLN A 354 2.32 15.29 9.44
CA GLN A 354 2.10 15.88 8.11
C GLN A 354 0.61 15.89 7.73
N VAL A 355 -0.11 14.82 8.04
CA VAL A 355 -1.56 14.71 7.82
C VAL A 355 -2.32 15.73 8.64
N GLU A 356 -1.99 15.88 9.93
CA GLU A 356 -2.59 16.91 10.80
C GLU A 356 -2.29 18.33 10.33
N ALA A 357 -1.09 18.59 9.80
CA ALA A 357 -0.78 19.89 9.19
C ALA A 357 -1.71 20.16 8.00
N ALA A 358 -1.94 19.15 7.14
CA ALA A 358 -2.89 19.28 6.03
C ALA A 358 -4.33 19.52 6.52
N TYR A 359 -4.75 18.89 7.63
CA TYR A 359 -6.07 19.13 8.23
C TYR A 359 -6.19 20.58 8.74
N ARG A 360 -5.20 21.04 9.53
CA ARG A 360 -5.19 22.43 10.05
C ARG A 360 -5.28 23.47 8.92
N ASP A 361 -4.56 23.24 7.84
CA ASP A 361 -4.58 24.16 6.70
C ASP A 361 -5.91 24.09 5.91
N ALA A 362 -6.50 22.90 5.80
CA ALA A 362 -7.82 22.75 5.19
C ALA A 362 -8.93 23.46 5.99
N ILE A 363 -8.86 23.41 7.33
CA ILE A 363 -9.84 24.04 8.24
C ILE A 363 -9.72 25.57 8.22
N ARG A 364 -8.54 26.11 7.96
CA ARG A 364 -8.30 27.58 7.92
C ARG A 364 -8.78 28.25 6.64
N ARG A 365 -9.04 27.50 5.60
CA ARG A 365 -9.52 27.99 4.29
C ARG A 365 -11.03 28.11 4.23
#